data_d6ede82df84488bb55d166d837bb24fd
#
_entry.id   d6ede82df84488bb55d166d837bb24fd
#
_cell.length_a   1.000
_cell.length_b   1.000
_cell.length_c   1.000
_cell.angle_alpha   90.00
_cell.angle_beta   90.00
_cell.angle_gamma   90.00
#
_symmetry.space_group_name_H-M   'P 1'
#
loop_
_entity.id
_entity.type
_entity.pdbx_description
1 polymer ?
#
loop_
_entity_poly.entity_id
_entity_poly.type
_entity_poly.pdbx_seq_one_letter_code
_entity_poly.pdbx_strand_id
1 'polypeptide(L)'
;MLAKRIIPCLDVTGGRVVKGVNFVELRDAGDPVEIAARYNQQGADELTFLDITATSDGRDLILHIIEAVASQVFIPLTVGGGVRTVEDVRRLLNAGADKTSFNSAAIANPQVIRDASQKYGAQCIVVAIDAKRRHGNDVTLRGEGWDVYSHGGRQNTGLDAVQWAAKMAEFGAGEILLTSMDRDGTKRGFDLELTRAVADAVSVPVIASGGVGNLDHLADGVQQGGADAVLAASIFHYGEFTVAQAKSRMSERGIPVRIPS
;
A
#
# COMPACT_ATOMS: atom_id res chain seq x y z
N MET A 1 22.29 -4.25 6.76
CA MET A 1 21.22 -3.46 6.10
C MET A 1 20.00 -4.37 6.01
N LEU A 2 18.81 -3.89 6.32
CA LEU A 2 17.58 -4.70 6.23
C LEU A 2 17.24 -4.96 4.75
N ALA A 3 16.73 -6.16 4.45
CA ALA A 3 16.26 -6.50 3.12
C ALA A 3 15.04 -5.64 2.75
N LYS A 4 15.01 -5.16 1.51
CA LYS A 4 13.88 -4.41 0.96
C LYS A 4 12.81 -5.38 0.51
N ARG A 5 11.54 -5.01 0.68
CA ARG A 5 10.37 -5.86 0.44
C ARG A 5 9.73 -5.56 -0.90
N ILE A 6 9.28 -6.60 -1.60
CA ILE A 6 8.41 -6.52 -2.77
C ILE A 6 7.03 -7.01 -2.37
N ILE A 7 6.03 -6.15 -2.52
CA ILE A 7 4.67 -6.35 -2.04
C ILE A 7 3.70 -6.31 -3.23
N PRO A 8 3.20 -7.45 -3.72
CA PRO A 8 2.07 -7.47 -4.64
C PRO A 8 0.80 -6.92 -3.95
N CYS A 9 0.05 -6.08 -4.69
CA CYS A 9 -1.22 -5.53 -4.22
C CYS A 9 -2.38 -6.14 -5.00
N LEU A 10 -3.41 -6.59 -4.29
CA LEU A 10 -4.64 -7.14 -4.83
C LEU A 10 -5.81 -6.21 -4.50
N ASP A 11 -6.33 -5.51 -5.50
CA ASP A 11 -7.59 -4.79 -5.38
C ASP A 11 -8.73 -5.80 -5.43
N VAL A 12 -9.58 -5.84 -4.40
CA VAL A 12 -10.66 -6.82 -4.28
C VAL A 12 -12.02 -6.12 -4.32
N THR A 13 -12.95 -6.67 -5.07
CA THR A 13 -14.35 -6.25 -5.10
C THR A 13 -15.25 -7.45 -5.35
N GLY A 14 -16.39 -7.56 -4.63
CA GLY A 14 -17.34 -8.65 -4.80
C GLY A 14 -16.72 -10.05 -4.70
N GLY A 15 -15.66 -10.20 -3.90
CA GLY A 15 -14.96 -11.48 -3.73
C GLY A 15 -13.96 -11.84 -4.83
N ARG A 16 -13.68 -10.95 -5.77
CA ARG A 16 -12.75 -11.17 -6.89
C ARG A 16 -11.63 -10.16 -6.87
N VAL A 17 -10.44 -10.58 -7.29
CA VAL A 17 -9.36 -9.65 -7.59
C VAL A 17 -9.67 -8.94 -8.89
N VAL A 18 -9.55 -7.62 -8.87
CA VAL A 18 -9.77 -6.78 -10.04
C VAL A 18 -8.60 -5.87 -10.29
N LYS A 19 -8.48 -5.38 -11.51
CA LYS A 19 -7.52 -4.34 -11.86
C LYS A 19 -8.13 -3.38 -12.88
N GLY A 20 -7.95 -2.09 -12.63
CA GLY A 20 -8.32 -1.00 -13.54
C GLY A 20 -7.27 0.10 -13.50
N VAL A 21 -7.42 1.10 -14.36
CA VAL A 21 -6.63 2.34 -14.33
C VAL A 21 -7.46 3.35 -13.53
N ASN A 22 -6.86 3.94 -12.48
CA ASN A 22 -7.56 4.90 -11.60
C ASN A 22 -8.91 4.38 -11.05
N PHE A 23 -8.99 3.07 -10.74
CA PHE A 23 -10.21 2.38 -10.28
C PHE A 23 -11.38 2.44 -11.26
N VAL A 24 -11.12 2.68 -12.54
CA VAL A 24 -12.12 2.68 -13.62
C VAL A 24 -11.84 1.52 -14.57
N GLU A 25 -12.88 1.02 -15.27
CA GLU A 25 -12.79 -0.11 -16.19
C GLU A 25 -12.17 -1.37 -15.55
N LEU A 26 -12.68 -1.74 -14.37
CA LEU A 26 -12.20 -2.89 -13.62
C LEU A 26 -12.35 -4.19 -14.44
N ARG A 27 -11.24 -4.92 -14.58
CA ARG A 27 -11.20 -6.24 -15.17
C ARG A 27 -10.95 -7.28 -14.10
N ASP A 28 -11.69 -8.38 -14.15
CA ASP A 28 -11.48 -9.54 -13.27
C ASP A 28 -10.07 -10.13 -13.52
N ALA A 29 -9.29 -10.25 -12.47
CA ALA A 29 -7.95 -10.84 -12.50
C ALA A 29 -7.89 -12.24 -11.89
N GLY A 30 -8.95 -12.72 -11.25
CA GLY A 30 -9.08 -14.09 -10.76
C GLY A 30 -9.47 -14.22 -9.29
N ASP A 31 -9.33 -15.43 -8.79
CA ASP A 31 -9.60 -15.78 -7.40
C ASP A 31 -8.48 -15.25 -6.48
N PRO A 32 -8.82 -14.53 -5.39
CA PRO A 32 -7.82 -13.94 -4.49
C PRO A 32 -6.95 -14.98 -3.78
N VAL A 33 -7.47 -16.15 -3.46
CA VAL A 33 -6.71 -17.21 -2.77
C VAL A 33 -5.66 -17.82 -3.71
N GLU A 34 -6.07 -18.14 -4.94
CA GLU A 34 -5.15 -18.68 -5.96
C GLU A 34 -4.03 -17.69 -6.31
N ILE A 35 -4.39 -16.41 -6.45
CA ILE A 35 -3.42 -15.37 -6.76
C ILE A 35 -2.45 -15.16 -5.60
N ALA A 36 -2.94 -15.12 -4.36
CA ALA A 36 -2.12 -14.99 -3.17
C ALA A 36 -1.14 -16.17 -3.02
N ALA A 37 -1.61 -17.42 -3.20
CA ALA A 37 -0.77 -18.60 -3.17
C ALA A 37 0.32 -18.56 -4.25
N ARG A 38 0.00 -18.09 -5.46
CA ARG A 38 0.97 -17.90 -6.54
C ARG A 38 2.05 -16.88 -6.18
N TYR A 39 1.70 -15.75 -5.58
CA TYR A 39 2.70 -14.76 -5.18
C TYR A 39 3.57 -15.25 -4.02
N ASN A 40 3.00 -15.99 -3.07
CA ASN A 40 3.76 -16.64 -2.01
C ASN A 40 4.80 -17.62 -2.60
N GLN A 41 4.41 -18.45 -3.58
CA GLN A 41 5.32 -19.37 -4.29
C GLN A 41 6.40 -18.64 -5.10
N GLN A 42 6.09 -17.45 -5.66
CA GLN A 42 7.07 -16.61 -6.36
C GLN A 42 8.01 -15.87 -5.41
N GLY A 43 7.84 -16.01 -4.11
CA GLY A 43 8.70 -15.41 -3.10
C GLY A 43 8.38 -13.96 -2.78
N ALA A 44 7.15 -13.51 -2.89
CA ALA A 44 6.74 -12.20 -2.36
C ALA A 44 7.10 -12.09 -0.87
N ASP A 45 7.43 -10.88 -0.43
CA ASP A 45 7.82 -10.66 0.97
C ASP A 45 6.61 -10.38 1.86
N GLU A 46 5.54 -9.87 1.26
CA GLU A 46 4.28 -9.50 1.91
C GLU A 46 3.20 -9.41 0.82
N LEU A 47 1.92 -9.47 1.20
CA LEU A 47 0.79 -9.20 0.33
C LEU A 47 -0.05 -8.05 0.90
N THR A 48 -0.64 -7.26 0.02
CA THR A 48 -1.63 -6.24 0.38
C THR A 48 -2.95 -6.51 -0.33
N PHE A 49 -4.03 -6.60 0.44
CA PHE A 49 -5.41 -6.62 -0.06
C PHE A 49 -6.07 -5.28 0.20
N LEU A 50 -6.65 -4.69 -0.85
CA LEU A 50 -7.42 -3.46 -0.74
C LEU A 50 -8.87 -3.73 -1.17
N ASP A 51 -9.81 -3.71 -0.22
CA ASP A 51 -11.23 -3.74 -0.52
C ASP A 51 -11.65 -2.36 -1.05
N ILE A 52 -11.87 -2.29 -2.36
CA ILE A 52 -12.22 -1.04 -3.05
C ILE A 52 -13.73 -0.75 -3.06
N THR A 53 -14.56 -1.67 -2.55
CA THR A 53 -16.02 -1.50 -2.52
C THR A 53 -16.60 -1.30 -1.12
N ALA A 54 -15.84 -1.53 -0.09
CA ALA A 54 -16.10 -1.37 1.37
C ALA A 54 -17.51 -0.93 1.80
N THR A 55 -18.56 -1.63 1.30
CA THR A 55 -19.94 -1.48 1.76
C THR A 55 -20.16 -2.35 3.00
N SER A 56 -21.25 -2.11 3.75
CA SER A 56 -21.60 -2.92 4.93
C SER A 56 -21.68 -4.41 4.63
N ASP A 57 -22.26 -4.76 3.49
CA ASP A 57 -22.49 -6.16 3.07
C ASP A 57 -21.21 -6.83 2.53
N GLY A 58 -20.24 -6.06 2.05
CA GLY A 58 -18.94 -6.56 1.58
C GLY A 58 -17.96 -6.93 2.71
N ARG A 59 -18.18 -6.46 3.94
CA ARG A 59 -17.24 -6.67 5.06
C ARG A 59 -17.12 -8.14 5.48
N ASP A 60 -18.21 -8.85 5.53
CA ASP A 60 -18.18 -10.27 5.93
C ASP A 60 -17.54 -11.12 4.82
N LEU A 61 -17.75 -10.75 3.56
CA LEU A 61 -17.10 -11.41 2.42
C LEU A 61 -15.58 -11.27 2.46
N ILE A 62 -15.05 -10.07 2.75
CA ILE A 62 -13.60 -9.88 2.84
C ILE A 62 -12.98 -10.67 4.00
N LEU A 63 -13.66 -10.82 5.13
CA LEU A 63 -13.19 -11.64 6.25
C LEU A 63 -13.01 -13.11 5.84
N HIS A 64 -13.97 -13.69 5.15
CA HIS A 64 -13.86 -15.07 4.65
C HIS A 64 -12.73 -15.25 3.64
N ILE A 65 -12.48 -14.25 2.79
CA ILE A 65 -11.34 -14.27 1.87
C ILE A 65 -10.02 -14.25 2.66
N ILE A 66 -9.92 -13.38 3.67
CA ILE A 66 -8.72 -13.28 4.51
C ILE A 66 -8.46 -14.60 5.22
N GLU A 67 -9.47 -15.23 5.82
CA GLU A 67 -9.38 -16.54 6.46
C GLU A 67 -8.89 -17.61 5.49
N ALA A 68 -9.45 -17.65 4.28
CA ALA A 68 -9.06 -18.61 3.25
C ALA A 68 -7.61 -18.39 2.78
N VAL A 69 -7.19 -17.12 2.57
CA VAL A 69 -5.82 -16.77 2.20
C VAL A 69 -4.85 -17.11 3.33
N ALA A 70 -5.13 -16.70 4.57
CA ALA A 70 -4.28 -16.95 5.73
C ALA A 70 -4.06 -18.45 6.02
N SER A 71 -4.98 -19.30 5.58
CA SER A 71 -4.82 -20.76 5.69
C SER A 71 -3.82 -21.36 4.70
N GLN A 72 -3.44 -20.64 3.64
CA GLN A 72 -2.61 -21.13 2.54
C GLN A 72 -1.34 -20.31 2.28
N VAL A 73 -1.26 -19.11 2.83
CA VAL A 73 -0.17 -18.15 2.59
C VAL A 73 0.52 -17.84 3.91
N PHE A 74 1.86 -17.90 3.91
CA PHE A 74 2.69 -17.79 5.12
C PHE A 74 3.61 -16.56 5.12
N ILE A 75 3.32 -15.57 4.26
CA ILE A 75 3.94 -14.25 4.26
C ILE A 75 2.96 -13.24 4.84
N PRO A 76 3.44 -12.14 5.45
CA PRO A 76 2.57 -11.15 6.07
C PRO A 76 1.48 -10.64 5.13
N LEU A 77 0.27 -10.48 5.65
CA LEU A 77 -0.90 -9.99 4.95
C LEU A 77 -1.36 -8.67 5.53
N THR A 78 -1.29 -7.61 4.72
CA THR A 78 -1.87 -6.31 5.02
C THR A 78 -3.25 -6.19 4.39
N VAL A 79 -4.25 -5.79 5.16
CA VAL A 79 -5.63 -5.59 4.66
C VAL A 79 -6.05 -4.15 4.84
N GLY A 80 -6.50 -3.53 3.76
CA GLY A 80 -7.04 -2.17 3.74
C GLY A 80 -8.37 -2.08 3.01
N GLY A 81 -8.94 -0.88 3.02
CA GLY A 81 -10.27 -0.64 2.50
C GLY A 81 -11.35 -0.74 3.59
N GLY A 82 -12.08 0.35 3.80
CA GLY A 82 -13.19 0.41 4.74
C GLY A 82 -12.85 0.28 6.23
N VAL A 83 -11.58 0.22 6.63
CA VAL A 83 -11.16 0.17 8.04
C VAL A 83 -11.41 1.54 8.69
N ARG A 84 -12.22 1.58 9.74
CA ARG A 84 -12.67 2.84 10.37
C ARG A 84 -12.46 2.89 11.88
N THR A 85 -12.48 1.75 12.54
CA THR A 85 -12.50 1.64 13.99
C THR A 85 -11.46 0.65 14.50
N VAL A 86 -11.12 0.76 15.79
CA VAL A 86 -10.28 -0.21 16.51
C VAL A 86 -10.92 -1.62 16.49
N GLU A 87 -12.25 -1.70 16.43
CA GLU A 87 -12.96 -2.98 16.32
C GLU A 87 -12.78 -3.63 14.93
N ASP A 88 -12.76 -2.83 13.86
CA ASP A 88 -12.44 -3.35 12.53
C ASP A 88 -11.03 -3.98 12.50
N VAL A 89 -10.05 -3.35 13.16
CA VAL A 89 -8.70 -3.92 13.33
C VAL A 89 -8.77 -5.30 13.98
N ARG A 90 -9.51 -5.42 15.08
CA ARG A 90 -9.67 -6.70 15.79
C ARG A 90 -10.24 -7.79 14.88
N ARG A 91 -11.29 -7.47 14.12
CA ARG A 91 -11.95 -8.42 13.22
C ARG A 91 -10.98 -8.91 12.12
N LEU A 92 -10.22 -7.99 11.52
CA LEU A 92 -9.26 -8.32 10.46
C LEU A 92 -8.08 -9.16 10.99
N LEU A 93 -7.52 -8.80 12.15
CA LEU A 93 -6.44 -9.57 12.78
C LEU A 93 -6.92 -10.98 13.18
N ASN A 94 -8.15 -11.10 13.72
CA ASN A 94 -8.74 -12.40 14.06
C ASN A 94 -9.00 -13.27 12.82
N ALA A 95 -9.29 -12.68 11.66
CA ALA A 95 -9.45 -13.39 10.40
C ALA A 95 -8.11 -13.84 9.77
N GLY A 96 -6.98 -13.39 10.32
CA GLY A 96 -5.64 -13.80 9.89
C GLY A 96 -4.82 -12.72 9.17
N ALA A 97 -5.28 -11.47 9.14
CA ALA A 97 -4.44 -10.36 8.71
C ALA A 97 -3.32 -10.11 9.74
N ASP A 98 -2.12 -9.77 9.28
CA ASP A 98 -1.00 -9.33 10.14
C ASP A 98 -1.02 -7.83 10.36
N LYS A 99 -1.52 -7.08 9.38
CA LYS A 99 -1.57 -5.61 9.41
C LYS A 99 -2.89 -5.12 8.85
N THR A 100 -3.30 -3.94 9.31
CA THR A 100 -4.48 -3.23 8.82
C THR A 100 -4.10 -1.85 8.33
N SER A 101 -4.69 -1.43 7.20
CA SER A 101 -4.39 -0.15 6.58
C SER A 101 -5.55 0.83 6.69
N PHE A 102 -5.27 1.99 7.27
CA PHE A 102 -6.20 3.12 7.40
C PHE A 102 -5.89 4.19 6.35
N ASN A 103 -6.92 4.79 5.77
CA ASN A 103 -6.82 5.95 4.89
C ASN A 103 -7.80 7.05 5.34
N SER A 104 -8.97 7.18 4.73
CA SER A 104 -9.94 8.26 5.00
C SER A 104 -10.39 8.33 6.46
N ALA A 105 -10.45 7.20 7.17
CA ALA A 105 -10.81 7.18 8.58
C ALA A 105 -9.74 7.87 9.47
N ALA A 106 -8.46 7.72 9.15
CA ALA A 106 -7.39 8.42 9.84
C ALA A 106 -7.46 9.93 9.61
N ILE A 107 -7.86 10.35 8.41
CA ILE A 107 -8.05 11.78 8.07
C ILE A 107 -9.22 12.35 8.87
N ALA A 108 -10.34 11.63 8.96
CA ALA A 108 -11.53 12.05 9.70
C ALA A 108 -11.29 12.07 11.23
N ASN A 109 -10.57 11.10 11.76
CA ASN A 109 -10.24 10.98 13.17
C ASN A 109 -8.84 10.37 13.37
N PRO A 110 -7.78 11.18 13.41
CA PRO A 110 -6.41 10.69 13.62
C PRO A 110 -6.21 9.89 14.92
N GLN A 111 -7.04 10.13 15.93
CA GLN A 111 -6.94 9.44 17.20
C GLN A 111 -7.11 7.91 17.06
N VAL A 112 -7.85 7.44 16.04
CA VAL A 112 -8.03 6.01 15.78
C VAL A 112 -6.69 5.28 15.56
N ILE A 113 -5.68 5.95 14.98
CA ILE A 113 -4.35 5.38 14.77
C ILE A 113 -3.66 5.14 16.12
N ARG A 114 -3.72 6.13 17.03
CA ARG A 114 -3.13 6.02 18.36
C ARG A 114 -3.81 4.91 19.17
N ASP A 115 -5.13 4.89 19.18
CA ASP A 115 -5.92 3.92 19.93
C ASP A 115 -5.66 2.49 19.42
N ALA A 116 -5.62 2.30 18.10
CA ALA A 116 -5.32 1.02 17.48
C ALA A 116 -3.88 0.57 17.75
N SER A 117 -2.91 1.48 17.61
CA SER A 117 -1.50 1.22 17.87
C SER A 117 -1.22 0.86 19.34
N GLN A 118 -1.84 1.58 20.28
CA GLN A 118 -1.71 1.26 21.70
C GLN A 118 -2.30 -0.10 22.07
N LYS A 119 -3.36 -0.51 21.37
CA LYS A 119 -4.05 -1.77 21.68
C LYS A 119 -3.42 -2.99 21.03
N TYR A 120 -2.94 -2.87 19.78
CA TYR A 120 -2.45 -4.00 18.98
C TYR A 120 -0.97 -3.93 18.63
N GLY A 121 -0.32 -2.82 18.91
CA GLY A 121 1.07 -2.53 18.55
C GLY A 121 1.19 -1.80 17.21
N ALA A 122 2.18 -0.93 17.10
CA ALA A 122 2.43 -0.13 15.89
C ALA A 122 2.64 -1.01 14.65
N GLN A 123 3.28 -2.17 14.81
CA GLN A 123 3.59 -3.10 13.71
C GLN A 123 2.35 -3.61 12.97
N CYS A 124 1.16 -3.56 13.58
CA CYS A 124 -0.11 -3.95 12.95
C CYS A 124 -0.80 -2.80 12.21
N ILE A 125 -0.30 -1.57 12.31
CA ILE A 125 -0.98 -0.38 11.81
C ILE A 125 -0.22 0.24 10.65
N VAL A 126 -0.83 0.24 9.47
CA VAL A 126 -0.37 0.92 8.27
C VAL A 126 -1.25 2.14 8.02
N VAL A 127 -0.67 3.29 7.69
CA VAL A 127 -1.45 4.43 7.20
C VAL A 127 -1.20 4.60 5.72
N ALA A 128 -2.26 4.46 4.92
CA ALA A 128 -2.25 4.71 3.49
C ALA A 128 -2.49 6.20 3.22
N ILE A 129 -1.67 6.77 2.36
CA ILE A 129 -1.71 8.17 1.96
C ILE A 129 -1.78 8.24 0.43
N ASP A 130 -2.91 8.71 -0.09
CA ASP A 130 -3.04 9.06 -1.50
C ASP A 130 -2.63 10.53 -1.65
N ALA A 131 -1.50 10.76 -2.34
CA ALA A 131 -0.91 12.08 -2.48
C ALA A 131 -0.92 12.54 -3.92
N LYS A 132 -1.20 13.83 -4.14
CA LYS A 132 -1.19 14.47 -5.44
C LYS A 132 -0.44 15.80 -5.39
N ARG A 133 0.40 16.05 -6.40
CA ARG A 133 1.18 17.31 -6.50
C ARG A 133 0.26 18.51 -6.62
N ARG A 134 0.60 19.58 -5.91
CA ARG A 134 -0.09 20.87 -6.00
C ARG A 134 0.14 21.51 -7.36
N HIS A 135 -0.86 22.19 -7.88
CA HIS A 135 -0.79 22.93 -9.15
C HIS A 135 -1.50 24.27 -9.06
N GLY A 136 -1.11 25.20 -9.94
CA GLY A 136 -1.78 26.48 -10.09
C GLY A 136 -1.85 27.31 -8.81
N ASN A 137 -3.04 27.77 -8.43
CA ASN A 137 -3.25 28.61 -7.27
C ASN A 137 -2.83 27.97 -5.94
N ASP A 138 -2.90 26.65 -5.82
CA ASP A 138 -2.47 25.95 -4.59
C ASP A 138 -0.96 26.09 -4.36
N VAL A 139 -0.14 26.07 -5.42
CA VAL A 139 1.29 26.36 -5.34
C VAL A 139 1.53 27.80 -4.93
N THR A 140 0.78 28.75 -5.48
CA THR A 140 0.92 30.18 -5.16
C THR A 140 0.60 30.45 -3.69
N LEU A 141 -0.40 29.78 -3.13
CA LEU A 141 -0.86 30.02 -1.75
C LEU A 141 -0.08 29.23 -0.69
N ARG A 142 0.37 28.01 -1.02
CA ARG A 142 0.93 27.05 -0.05
C ARG A 142 2.32 26.52 -0.39
N GLY A 143 2.91 26.97 -1.51
CA GLY A 143 4.18 26.49 -2.02
C GLY A 143 4.09 25.14 -2.75
N GLU A 144 5.21 24.71 -3.30
CA GLU A 144 5.34 23.38 -3.90
C GLU A 144 5.12 22.27 -2.87
N GLY A 145 4.68 21.09 -3.33
CA GLY A 145 4.45 19.93 -2.48
C GLY A 145 3.26 19.10 -2.94
N TRP A 146 2.76 18.27 -2.04
CA TRP A 146 1.67 17.33 -2.33
C TRP A 146 0.57 17.44 -1.29
N ASP A 147 -0.65 17.33 -1.74
CA ASP A 147 -1.83 17.26 -0.87
C ASP A 147 -2.30 15.84 -0.70
N VAL A 148 -2.80 15.54 0.51
CA VAL A 148 -3.48 14.28 0.82
C VAL A 148 -4.89 14.30 0.25
N TYR A 149 -5.29 13.20 -0.38
CA TYR A 149 -6.63 12.96 -0.87
C TYR A 149 -7.34 11.87 -0.06
N SER A 150 -8.64 11.97 0.04
CA SER A 150 -9.51 11.00 0.69
C SER A 150 -10.52 10.40 -0.28
N HIS A 151 -11.30 9.40 0.19
CA HIS A 151 -12.39 8.77 -0.58
C HIS A 151 -11.94 8.21 -1.93
N GLY A 152 -10.80 7.50 -1.95
CA GLY A 152 -10.26 6.92 -3.18
C GLY A 152 -9.81 8.00 -4.17
N GLY A 153 -9.13 9.04 -3.68
CA GLY A 153 -8.58 10.11 -4.51
C GLY A 153 -9.57 11.17 -4.98
N ARG A 154 -10.82 11.15 -4.49
CA ARG A 154 -11.88 12.05 -4.98
C ARG A 154 -11.93 13.40 -4.30
N GLN A 155 -11.42 13.51 -3.07
CA GLN A 155 -11.53 14.73 -2.27
C GLN A 155 -10.16 15.20 -1.81
N ASN A 156 -9.75 16.41 -2.23
CA ASN A 156 -8.57 17.08 -1.66
C ASN A 156 -8.89 17.51 -0.22
N THR A 157 -8.03 17.14 0.72
CA THR A 157 -8.21 17.45 2.15
C THR A 157 -7.53 18.76 2.56
N GLY A 158 -6.66 19.31 1.72
CA GLY A 158 -5.80 20.46 2.04
C GLY A 158 -4.66 20.13 3.01
N LEU A 159 -4.50 18.87 3.45
CA LEU A 159 -3.38 18.44 4.29
C LEU A 159 -2.13 18.25 3.43
N ASP A 160 -0.99 18.72 3.91
CA ASP A 160 0.31 18.44 3.30
C ASP A 160 0.70 16.98 3.53
N ALA A 161 1.08 16.26 2.47
CA ALA A 161 1.33 14.82 2.55
C ALA A 161 2.53 14.46 3.42
N VAL A 162 3.59 15.28 3.40
CA VAL A 162 4.80 15.05 4.21
C VAL A 162 4.52 15.27 5.69
N GLN A 163 3.86 16.39 6.01
CA GLN A 163 3.46 16.69 7.39
C GLN A 163 2.45 15.68 7.93
N TRP A 164 1.54 15.21 7.07
CA TRP A 164 0.56 14.20 7.44
C TRP A 164 1.23 12.85 7.74
N ALA A 165 2.19 12.42 6.93
CA ALA A 165 2.95 11.20 7.18
C ALA A 165 3.70 11.27 8.52
N ALA A 166 4.40 12.37 8.80
CA ALA A 166 5.08 12.59 10.07
C ALA A 166 4.12 12.53 11.26
N LYS A 167 2.96 13.20 11.15
CA LYS A 167 1.92 13.15 12.18
C LYS A 167 1.39 11.73 12.41
N MET A 168 1.18 10.95 11.36
CA MET A 168 0.70 9.57 11.51
C MET A 168 1.75 8.66 12.16
N ALA A 169 3.03 8.84 11.86
CA ALA A 169 4.12 8.16 12.56
C ALA A 169 4.14 8.51 14.06
N GLU A 170 3.98 9.78 14.43
CA GLU A 170 3.85 10.22 15.84
C GLU A 170 2.61 9.64 16.54
N PHE A 171 1.53 9.39 15.79
CA PHE A 171 0.31 8.76 16.32
C PHE A 171 0.44 7.25 16.46
N GLY A 172 1.55 6.65 15.98
CA GLY A 172 1.86 5.24 16.18
C GLY A 172 1.59 4.38 14.96
N ALA A 173 1.51 4.95 13.76
CA ALA A 173 1.60 4.16 12.55
C ALA A 173 2.95 3.42 12.51
N GLY A 174 2.92 2.12 12.23
CA GLY A 174 4.13 1.31 12.08
C GLY A 174 4.72 1.37 10.67
N GLU A 175 3.92 1.73 9.67
CA GLU A 175 4.35 1.89 8.27
C GLU A 175 3.47 2.94 7.56
N ILE A 176 4.05 3.59 6.55
CA ILE A 176 3.34 4.48 5.63
C ILE A 176 3.27 3.84 4.25
N LEU A 177 2.06 3.59 3.75
CA LEU A 177 1.81 3.18 2.36
C LEU A 177 1.51 4.44 1.54
N LEU A 178 2.48 4.87 0.74
CA LEU A 178 2.43 6.14 0.02
C LEU A 178 2.13 5.92 -1.46
N THR A 179 0.96 6.33 -1.92
CA THR A 179 0.56 6.25 -3.33
C THR A 179 0.59 7.63 -3.99
N SER A 180 1.38 7.75 -5.05
CA SER A 180 1.31 8.93 -5.92
C SER A 180 0.16 8.80 -6.91
N MET A 181 -0.85 9.65 -6.78
CA MET A 181 -1.98 9.72 -7.71
C MET A 181 -1.56 10.21 -9.10
N ASP A 182 -0.48 11.01 -9.19
CA ASP A 182 0.04 11.50 -10.46
C ASP A 182 0.76 10.40 -11.25
N ARG A 183 1.16 9.34 -10.58
CA ARG A 183 1.89 8.21 -11.19
C ARG A 183 1.05 6.94 -11.31
N ASP A 184 0.05 6.75 -10.46
CA ASP A 184 -0.74 5.52 -10.46
C ASP A 184 -1.38 5.24 -11.82
N GLY A 185 -1.23 4.01 -12.30
CA GLY A 185 -1.69 3.54 -13.61
C GLY A 185 -0.87 4.02 -14.81
N THR A 186 0.09 4.95 -14.65
CA THR A 186 0.83 5.56 -15.78
C THR A 186 1.97 4.72 -16.33
N LYS A 187 2.47 3.72 -15.58
CA LYS A 187 3.67 2.92 -15.89
C LYS A 187 4.97 3.74 -16.06
N ARG A 188 5.02 4.97 -15.52
CA ARG A 188 6.14 5.91 -15.66
C ARG A 188 7.12 5.90 -14.49
N GLY A 189 6.98 4.96 -13.56
CA GLY A 189 7.75 4.86 -12.32
C GLY A 189 7.12 5.62 -11.17
N PHE A 190 7.62 5.37 -9.95
CA PHE A 190 7.20 6.05 -8.74
C PHE A 190 7.43 7.57 -8.80
N ASP A 191 6.71 8.33 -8.00
CA ASP A 191 7.07 9.72 -7.70
C ASP A 191 8.23 9.71 -6.69
N LEU A 192 9.46 9.75 -7.23
CA LEU A 192 10.68 9.62 -6.44
C LEU A 192 10.88 10.81 -5.50
N GLU A 193 10.48 12.02 -5.92
CA GLU A 193 10.55 13.23 -5.09
C GLU A 193 9.61 13.15 -3.89
N LEU A 194 8.35 12.76 -4.12
CA LEU A 194 7.37 12.53 -3.07
C LEU A 194 7.85 11.45 -2.10
N THR A 195 8.29 10.30 -2.64
CA THR A 195 8.74 9.16 -1.83
C THR A 195 9.92 9.56 -0.95
N ARG A 196 10.92 10.27 -1.51
CA ARG A 196 12.08 10.77 -0.77
C ARG A 196 11.67 11.76 0.31
N ALA A 197 10.83 12.73 -0.01
CA ALA A 197 10.39 13.74 0.95
C ALA A 197 9.69 13.12 2.16
N VAL A 198 8.87 12.10 1.94
CA VAL A 198 8.20 11.39 3.05
C VAL A 198 9.20 10.48 3.79
N ALA A 199 10.06 9.73 3.09
CA ALA A 199 11.04 8.84 3.72
C ALA A 199 12.02 9.61 4.63
N ASP A 200 12.42 10.82 4.24
CA ASP A 200 13.30 11.68 5.05
C ASP A 200 12.56 12.32 6.26
N ALA A 201 11.24 12.41 6.22
CA ALA A 201 10.43 13.05 7.26
C ALA A 201 9.94 12.08 8.35
N VAL A 202 9.99 10.76 8.12
CA VAL A 202 9.47 9.77 9.06
C VAL A 202 10.56 8.78 9.50
N SER A 203 10.38 8.20 10.69
CA SER A 203 11.27 7.14 11.20
C SER A 203 10.72 5.72 11.01
N VAL A 204 9.53 5.59 10.45
CA VAL A 204 8.88 4.32 10.15
C VAL A 204 9.08 3.95 8.68
N PRO A 205 9.03 2.66 8.32
CA PRO A 205 9.17 2.22 6.93
C PRO A 205 8.15 2.89 6.00
N VAL A 206 8.62 3.25 4.79
CA VAL A 206 7.79 3.79 3.71
C VAL A 206 7.67 2.77 2.59
N ILE A 207 6.44 2.47 2.19
CA ILE A 207 6.08 1.60 1.08
C ILE A 207 5.72 2.50 -0.11
N ALA A 208 6.53 2.49 -1.17
CA ALA A 208 6.24 3.25 -2.38
C ALA A 208 5.18 2.55 -3.24
N SER A 209 4.18 3.29 -3.71
CA SER A 209 3.07 2.80 -4.52
C SER A 209 2.71 3.77 -5.65
N GLY A 210 2.23 3.21 -6.77
CA GLY A 210 1.74 3.95 -7.93
C GLY A 210 2.81 4.21 -9.00
N GLY A 211 2.56 3.73 -10.23
CA GLY A 211 3.34 4.06 -11.40
C GLY A 211 4.33 3.00 -11.92
N VAL A 212 4.44 1.84 -11.28
CA VAL A 212 5.39 0.81 -11.71
C VAL A 212 5.03 0.26 -13.09
N GLY A 213 5.98 0.30 -14.01
CA GLY A 213 5.83 -0.20 -15.38
C GLY A 213 6.93 -1.17 -15.83
N ASN A 214 8.05 -1.23 -15.09
CA ASN A 214 9.14 -2.16 -15.34
C ASN A 214 9.93 -2.44 -14.04
N LEU A 215 10.90 -3.35 -14.11
CA LEU A 215 11.67 -3.79 -12.94
C LEU A 215 12.65 -2.72 -12.41
N ASP A 216 13.15 -1.84 -13.27
CA ASP A 216 14.03 -0.75 -12.84
C ASP A 216 13.31 0.26 -11.96
N HIS A 217 12.03 0.50 -12.22
CA HIS A 217 11.23 1.38 -11.37
C HIS A 217 11.18 0.92 -9.90
N LEU A 218 11.18 -0.40 -9.65
CA LEU A 218 11.23 -0.95 -8.29
C LEU A 218 12.54 -0.59 -7.59
N ALA A 219 13.66 -0.75 -8.32
CA ALA A 219 14.98 -0.40 -7.82
C ALA A 219 15.12 1.11 -7.55
N ASP A 220 14.60 1.94 -8.47
CA ASP A 220 14.65 3.40 -8.34
C ASP A 220 13.84 3.89 -7.12
N GLY A 221 12.67 3.28 -6.86
CA GLY A 221 11.87 3.57 -5.67
C GLY A 221 12.65 3.40 -4.36
N VAL A 222 13.52 2.38 -4.30
CA VAL A 222 14.39 2.13 -3.15
C VAL A 222 15.60 3.06 -3.16
N GLN A 223 16.38 3.10 -4.25
CA GLN A 223 17.67 3.79 -4.29
C GLN A 223 17.51 5.31 -4.31
N GLN A 224 16.60 5.82 -5.11
CA GLN A 224 16.38 7.24 -5.28
C GLN A 224 15.25 7.75 -4.38
N GLY A 225 14.13 7.00 -4.32
CA GLY A 225 12.99 7.34 -3.46
C GLY A 225 13.21 7.10 -1.98
N GLY A 226 14.17 6.24 -1.59
CA GLY A 226 14.43 5.91 -0.19
C GLY A 226 13.40 4.97 0.45
N ALA A 227 12.56 4.33 -0.35
CA ALA A 227 11.56 3.40 0.15
C ALA A 227 12.17 2.17 0.83
N ASP A 228 11.45 1.64 1.83
CA ASP A 228 11.79 0.38 2.50
C ASP A 228 11.09 -0.83 1.88
N ALA A 229 10.02 -0.56 1.17
CA ALA A 229 9.28 -1.54 0.38
C ALA A 229 8.70 -0.89 -0.88
N VAL A 230 8.45 -1.73 -1.88
CA VAL A 230 7.82 -1.33 -3.13
C VAL A 230 6.58 -2.16 -3.39
N LEU A 231 5.46 -1.49 -3.65
CA LEU A 231 4.19 -2.11 -3.92
C LEU A 231 3.86 -1.98 -5.41
N ALA A 232 3.47 -3.09 -6.02
CA ALA A 232 3.06 -3.13 -7.42
C ALA A 232 1.91 -4.11 -7.64
N ALA A 233 1.07 -3.83 -8.62
CA ALA A 233 -0.09 -4.64 -8.98
C ALA A 233 -0.02 -5.11 -10.44
N SER A 234 -0.22 -4.22 -11.41
CA SER A 234 -0.45 -4.56 -12.82
C SER A 234 0.66 -5.38 -13.45
N ILE A 235 1.93 -5.05 -13.19
CA ILE A 235 3.08 -5.78 -13.78
C ILE A 235 3.13 -7.25 -13.34
N PHE A 236 2.60 -7.56 -12.15
CA PHE A 236 2.52 -8.92 -11.62
C PHE A 236 1.22 -9.62 -12.03
N HIS A 237 0.07 -8.94 -11.98
CA HIS A 237 -1.24 -9.52 -12.31
C HIS A 237 -1.33 -9.96 -13.76
N TYR A 238 -0.82 -9.15 -14.68
CA TYR A 238 -0.83 -9.47 -16.11
C TYR A 238 0.32 -10.38 -16.55
N GLY A 239 1.18 -10.83 -15.59
CA GLY A 239 2.30 -11.71 -15.87
C GLY A 239 3.38 -11.08 -16.73
N GLU A 240 3.44 -9.73 -16.80
CA GLU A 240 4.54 -9.03 -17.48
C GLU A 240 5.88 -9.37 -16.83
N PHE A 241 5.88 -9.48 -15.49
CA PHE A 241 7.04 -9.91 -14.69
C PHE A 241 6.60 -10.78 -13.52
N THR A 242 7.53 -11.61 -13.02
CA THR A 242 7.37 -12.35 -11.76
C THR A 242 8.04 -11.62 -10.60
N VAL A 243 7.63 -11.93 -9.37
CA VAL A 243 8.31 -11.41 -8.16
C VAL A 243 9.77 -11.86 -8.10
N ALA A 244 10.07 -13.09 -8.54
CA ALA A 244 11.45 -13.60 -8.61
C ALA A 244 12.33 -12.76 -9.56
N GLN A 245 11.83 -12.40 -10.75
CA GLN A 245 12.52 -11.49 -11.67
C GLN A 245 12.75 -10.11 -11.06
N ALA A 246 11.76 -9.58 -10.33
CA ALA A 246 11.88 -8.31 -9.63
C ALA A 246 13.00 -8.34 -8.58
N LYS A 247 13.06 -9.41 -7.78
CA LYS A 247 14.12 -9.61 -6.79
C LYS A 247 15.51 -9.76 -7.44
N SER A 248 15.61 -10.53 -8.52
CA SER A 248 16.85 -10.66 -9.28
C SER A 248 17.33 -9.28 -9.75
N ARG A 249 16.46 -8.50 -10.37
CA ARG A 249 16.80 -7.15 -10.85
C ARG A 249 17.23 -6.21 -9.73
N MET A 250 16.54 -6.21 -8.60
CA MET A 250 16.92 -5.40 -7.45
C MET A 250 18.28 -5.85 -6.88
N SER A 251 18.54 -7.14 -6.80
CA SER A 251 19.83 -7.69 -6.35
C SER A 251 20.97 -7.31 -7.30
N GLU A 252 20.77 -7.37 -8.62
CA GLU A 252 21.73 -6.89 -9.64
C GLU A 252 22.10 -5.40 -9.46
N ARG A 253 21.13 -4.61 -9.00
CA ARG A 253 21.32 -3.19 -8.64
C ARG A 253 21.94 -2.99 -7.26
N GLY A 254 22.37 -4.07 -6.57
CA GLY A 254 23.00 -4.00 -5.24
C GLY A 254 22.04 -3.73 -4.09
N ILE A 255 20.73 -3.91 -4.30
CA ILE A 255 19.71 -3.75 -3.26
C ILE A 255 19.56 -5.08 -2.51
N PRO A 256 19.70 -5.10 -1.18
CA PRO A 256 19.48 -6.31 -0.40
C PRO A 256 18.01 -6.72 -0.45
N VAL A 257 17.73 -7.91 -0.96
CA VAL A 257 16.40 -8.55 -1.01
C VAL A 257 16.49 -9.97 -0.47
N ARG A 258 15.37 -10.48 0.05
CA ARG A 258 15.27 -11.88 0.45
C ARG A 258 15.04 -12.75 -0.80
N ILE A 259 16.03 -13.56 -1.17
CA ILE A 259 15.88 -14.54 -2.25
C ILE A 259 15.29 -15.81 -1.63
N PRO A 260 14.18 -16.35 -2.15
CA PRO A 260 13.68 -17.66 -1.70
C PRO A 260 14.72 -18.73 -1.98
N SER A 261 14.89 -19.64 -1.02
CA SER A 261 15.75 -20.82 -1.14
C SER A 261 15.12 -21.87 -2.05
#